data_984da5f4fea9298c2f519d7ae5413e21
#
_entry.id   984da5f4fea9298c2f519d7ae5413e21
#
_cell.length_a   1.000
_cell.length_b   1.000
_cell.length_c   1.000
_cell.angle_alpha   90.00
_cell.angle_beta   90.00
_cell.angle_gamma   90.00
#
_symmetry.space_group_name_H-M   'P 1'
#
loop_
_entity.id
_entity.type
_entity.pdbx_description
1 polymer ?
#
loop_
_entity_poly.entity_id
_entity_poly.type
_entity_poly.pdbx_seq_one_letter_code
_entity_poly.pdbx_strand_id
1 'polypeptide(L)'
;MNINNTLKLTLCGILAVSVLNSCSKKSDEAEIQPVKEEIGMTQVTIKTSVGEINLELDGDKAPITVKNFVDIANSGYFEGTIFHRVINGFMIQGGGLNADMSNKSSGTAPIQNEANNGLSNDRGTIAMARTMDPHSATSQFFINHKDNSFLNHTGENQQGWGYAVFGKVTDGMDIVDAIADVATGSAGGHQDVPLDVITIESVTVAE
;
A
#
# COMPACT_ATOMS: atom_id res chain seq x y z
N MET A 1 -57.95 46.32 31.64
CA MET A 1 -58.48 45.94 32.98
C MET A 1 -57.27 45.46 33.75
N ASN A 2 -56.68 46.38 34.47
CA ASN A 2 -56.65 46.39 35.92
C ASN A 2 -55.88 45.26 36.57
N ILE A 3 -54.98 45.36 37.46
CA ILE A 3 -54.53 46.44 38.36
C ILE A 3 -53.33 45.85 39.12
N ASN A 4 -52.25 46.61 39.29
CA ASN A 4 -51.53 46.90 40.52
C ASN A 4 -51.32 45.78 41.56
N ASN A 5 -50.27 45.65 42.28
CA ASN A 5 -49.58 46.66 43.09
C ASN A 5 -48.30 46.02 43.71
N THR A 6 -47.20 46.66 43.63
CA THR A 6 -46.42 47.33 44.70
C THR A 6 -46.34 46.63 46.07
N LEU A 7 -45.13 46.37 46.58
CA LEU A 7 -44.54 47.02 47.80
C LEU A 7 -43.25 46.31 48.20
N LYS A 8 -42.15 46.97 48.07
CA LYS A 8 -41.24 47.50 49.11
C LYS A 8 -41.07 46.67 50.39
N LEU A 9 -39.91 46.34 50.79
CA LEU A 9 -38.99 47.01 51.76
C LEU A 9 -37.83 46.02 52.11
N THR A 10 -36.61 46.39 51.85
CA THR A 10 -35.54 46.78 52.76
C THR A 10 -35.22 45.85 53.94
N LEU A 11 -34.04 45.29 54.03
CA LEU A 11 -32.97 45.68 54.94
C LEU A 11 -31.91 44.62 55.10
N CYS A 12 -30.68 44.99 54.81
CA CYS A 12 -29.44 44.86 55.59
C CYS A 12 -29.09 43.50 56.21
N GLY A 13 -27.89 43.05 55.91
CA GLY A 13 -27.17 42.19 56.87
C GLY A 13 -26.04 41.36 56.24
N ILE A 14 -24.87 42.04 56.20
CA ILE A 14 -23.54 41.54 56.62
C ILE A 14 -22.97 40.23 56.04
N LEU A 15 -21.95 40.40 55.21
CA LEU A 15 -20.64 39.74 55.16
C LEU A 15 -20.49 38.29 55.64
N ALA A 16 -20.18 37.43 54.73
CA ALA A 16 -19.16 36.39 54.96
C ALA A 16 -18.50 36.04 53.62
N VAL A 17 -17.26 36.49 53.45
CA VAL A 17 -16.33 36.09 52.39
C VAL A 17 -15.90 34.67 52.72
N SER A 18 -16.34 33.69 51.90
CA SER A 18 -15.70 32.40 51.85
C SER A 18 -15.13 32.21 50.45
N VAL A 19 -13.84 32.45 50.37
CA VAL A 19 -13.01 32.09 49.20
C VAL A 19 -12.95 30.58 49.12
N LEU A 20 -13.80 29.99 48.32
CA LEU A 20 -13.62 28.61 47.88
C LEU A 20 -12.73 28.61 46.64
N ASN A 21 -11.45 28.34 46.90
CA ASN A 21 -10.43 28.07 45.92
C ASN A 21 -10.79 26.76 45.20
N SER A 22 -11.55 26.83 44.11
CA SER A 22 -11.85 25.69 43.25
C SER A 22 -10.59 25.40 42.44
N CYS A 23 -9.79 24.47 42.95
CA CYS A 23 -8.67 23.88 42.23
C CYS A 23 -9.27 23.01 41.11
N SER A 24 -9.44 23.61 39.93
CA SER A 24 -9.77 22.88 38.71
C SER A 24 -8.55 22.04 38.35
N LYS A 25 -8.58 20.75 38.68
CA LYS A 25 -7.65 19.75 38.09
C LYS A 25 -7.95 19.70 36.60
N LYS A 26 -7.11 20.40 35.83
CA LYS A 26 -6.96 20.14 34.40
C LYS A 26 -6.43 18.71 34.28
N SER A 27 -7.28 17.80 33.89
CA SER A 27 -6.86 16.49 33.44
C SER A 27 -6.08 16.72 32.15
N ASP A 28 -4.77 16.55 32.20
CA ASP A 28 -3.92 16.40 31.02
C ASP A 28 -4.35 15.09 30.36
N GLU A 29 -5.32 15.18 29.46
CA GLU A 29 -5.61 14.14 28.48
C GLU A 29 -4.43 14.21 27.51
N ALA A 30 -3.46 13.31 27.74
CA ALA A 30 -2.37 13.10 26.80
C ALA A 30 -3.01 12.57 25.51
N GLU A 31 -3.05 13.42 24.51
CA GLU A 31 -3.42 13.07 23.15
C GLU A 31 -2.42 12.01 22.67
N ILE A 32 -2.85 10.74 22.67
CA ILE A 32 -2.05 9.64 22.14
C ILE A 32 -2.03 9.83 20.63
N GLN A 33 -1.00 10.49 20.15
CA GLN A 33 -0.68 10.54 18.72
C GLN A 33 -0.49 9.11 18.26
N PRO A 34 -1.13 8.67 17.15
CA PRO A 34 -0.86 7.34 16.62
C PRO A 34 0.63 7.26 16.29
N VAL A 35 1.32 6.35 16.94
CA VAL A 35 2.71 6.02 16.60
C VAL A 35 2.69 5.51 15.18
N LYS A 36 3.19 6.30 14.24
CA LYS A 36 3.41 5.85 12.87
C LYS A 36 4.53 4.82 12.96
N GLU A 37 4.16 3.55 12.85
CA GLU A 37 5.12 2.46 12.77
C GLU A 37 5.98 2.71 11.51
N GLU A 38 7.24 3.12 11.70
CA GLU A 38 8.19 3.29 10.61
C GLU A 38 8.63 1.89 10.17
N ILE A 39 8.15 1.47 9.00
CA ILE A 39 8.46 0.13 8.46
C ILE A 39 9.90 0.08 7.95
N GLY A 40 10.48 1.24 7.58
CA GLY A 40 11.85 1.35 7.09
C GLY A 40 12.10 0.56 5.80
N MET A 41 13.38 0.29 5.54
CA MET A 41 13.80 -0.51 4.38
C MET A 41 13.66 -2.01 4.72
N THR A 42 12.91 -2.74 3.91
CA THR A 42 12.64 -4.17 4.14
C THR A 42 13.18 -5.01 3.00
N GLN A 43 13.98 -6.04 3.33
CA GLN A 43 14.51 -6.98 2.33
C GLN A 43 13.54 -8.13 2.10
N VAL A 44 13.32 -8.47 0.83
CA VAL A 44 12.41 -9.54 0.42
C VAL A 44 13.05 -10.36 -0.69
N THR A 45 12.89 -11.68 -0.63
CA THR A 45 13.27 -12.60 -1.71
C THR A 45 12.02 -13.22 -2.33
N ILE A 46 11.83 -13.05 -3.62
CA ILE A 46 10.84 -13.78 -4.43
C ILE A 46 11.57 -14.94 -5.08
N LYS A 47 11.26 -16.16 -4.66
CA LYS A 47 11.75 -17.37 -5.32
C LYS A 47 10.75 -17.80 -6.39
N THR A 48 11.24 -17.96 -7.61
CA THR A 48 10.44 -18.39 -8.77
C THR A 48 10.95 -19.70 -9.32
N SER A 49 10.17 -20.34 -10.19
CA SER A 49 10.61 -21.54 -10.94
C SER A 49 11.79 -21.29 -11.88
N VAL A 50 12.19 -20.02 -12.11
CA VAL A 50 13.31 -19.64 -12.99
C VAL A 50 14.54 -19.24 -12.18
N GLY A 51 14.37 -18.69 -10.97
CA GLY A 51 15.43 -18.22 -10.09
C GLY A 51 14.91 -17.27 -9.02
N GLU A 52 15.82 -16.66 -8.29
CA GLU A 52 15.50 -15.76 -7.18
C GLU A 52 15.65 -14.28 -7.57
N ILE A 53 14.73 -13.45 -7.08
CA ILE A 53 14.73 -12.00 -7.25
C ILE A 53 14.73 -11.39 -5.86
N ASN A 54 15.79 -10.67 -5.52
CA ASN A 54 15.93 -9.99 -4.24
C ASN A 54 15.49 -8.53 -4.37
N LEU A 55 14.69 -8.09 -3.42
CA LEU A 55 14.07 -6.76 -3.40
C LEU A 55 14.45 -6.02 -2.12
N GLU A 56 14.59 -4.71 -2.23
CA GLU A 56 14.57 -3.76 -1.13
C GLU A 56 13.31 -2.92 -1.24
N LEU A 57 12.40 -3.04 -0.27
CA LEU A 57 11.15 -2.29 -0.21
C LEU A 57 11.34 -1.04 0.63
N ASP A 58 10.79 0.09 0.17
CA ASP A 58 10.94 1.42 0.78
C ASP A 58 9.69 1.76 1.62
N GLY A 59 9.69 1.33 2.88
CA GLY A 59 8.60 1.59 3.81
C GLY A 59 8.50 3.05 4.24
N ASP A 60 9.56 3.86 4.06
CA ASP A 60 9.52 5.29 4.36
C ASP A 60 8.73 6.06 3.30
N LYS A 61 8.85 5.62 2.03
CA LYS A 61 8.18 6.24 0.87
C LYS A 61 6.80 5.65 0.59
N ALA A 62 6.59 4.37 0.86
CA ALA A 62 5.36 3.66 0.55
C ALA A 62 4.90 2.77 1.73
N PRO A 63 4.66 3.34 2.93
CA PRO A 63 4.38 2.55 4.14
C PRO A 63 3.14 1.67 4.03
N ILE A 64 2.05 2.16 3.43
CA ILE A 64 0.81 1.39 3.25
C ILE A 64 1.05 0.22 2.29
N THR A 65 1.74 0.49 1.19
CA THR A 65 2.02 -0.50 0.15
C THR A 65 2.98 -1.57 0.63
N VAL A 66 4.08 -1.17 1.29
CA VAL A 66 5.06 -2.12 1.85
C VAL A 66 4.42 -2.98 2.92
N LYS A 67 3.68 -2.37 3.86
CA LYS A 67 2.95 -3.14 4.89
C LYS A 67 2.00 -4.17 4.26
N ASN A 68 1.19 -3.77 3.29
CA ASN A 68 0.27 -4.66 2.61
C ASN A 68 0.99 -5.82 1.92
N PHE A 69 2.09 -5.54 1.21
CA PHE A 69 2.87 -6.56 0.51
C PHE A 69 3.50 -7.55 1.50
N VAL A 70 4.09 -7.05 2.59
CA VAL A 70 4.72 -7.86 3.66
C VAL A 70 3.68 -8.74 4.36
N ASP A 71 2.52 -8.20 4.72
CA ASP A 71 1.44 -8.96 5.36
C ASP A 71 0.95 -10.11 4.45
N ILE A 72 0.78 -9.84 3.15
CA ILE A 72 0.40 -10.83 2.15
C ILE A 72 1.50 -11.88 1.96
N ALA A 73 2.77 -11.48 1.90
CA ALA A 73 3.91 -12.39 1.81
C ALA A 73 3.99 -13.32 3.02
N ASN A 74 3.90 -12.76 4.23
CA ASN A 74 3.95 -13.52 5.49
C ASN A 74 2.77 -14.48 5.66
N SER A 75 1.63 -14.23 5.00
CA SER A 75 0.50 -15.16 4.98
C SER A 75 0.71 -16.38 4.07
N GLY A 76 1.82 -16.44 3.28
CA GLY A 76 2.07 -17.46 2.27
C GLY A 76 1.19 -17.34 1.03
N TYR A 77 0.48 -16.22 0.88
CA TYR A 77 -0.47 -16.03 -0.23
C TYR A 77 0.18 -16.14 -1.61
N PHE A 78 1.39 -15.63 -1.79
CA PHE A 78 2.04 -15.61 -3.10
C PHE A 78 2.44 -16.99 -3.60
N GLU A 79 2.57 -18.00 -2.72
CA GLU A 79 2.94 -19.35 -3.10
C GLU A 79 1.95 -19.96 -4.11
N GLY A 80 2.47 -20.46 -5.21
CA GLY A 80 1.70 -21.04 -6.32
C GLY A 80 1.02 -20.01 -7.22
N THR A 81 1.15 -18.70 -6.96
CA THR A 81 0.77 -17.68 -7.95
C THR A 81 1.80 -17.62 -9.08
N ILE A 82 1.42 -17.01 -10.20
CA ILE A 82 2.24 -16.98 -11.40
C ILE A 82 2.52 -15.55 -11.87
N PHE A 83 3.57 -15.41 -12.69
CA PHE A 83 3.70 -14.25 -13.57
C PHE A 83 2.79 -14.46 -14.77
N HIS A 84 1.60 -13.88 -14.72
CA HIS A 84 0.51 -14.12 -15.68
C HIS A 84 0.48 -13.15 -16.84
N ARG A 85 1.28 -12.08 -16.80
CA ARG A 85 1.42 -11.11 -17.88
C ARG A 85 2.86 -10.65 -17.98
N VAL A 86 3.50 -10.93 -19.11
CA VAL A 86 4.91 -10.66 -19.37
C VAL A 86 5.05 -9.96 -20.72
N ILE A 87 5.61 -8.76 -20.70
CA ILE A 87 5.85 -7.99 -21.92
C ILE A 87 7.30 -7.53 -21.92
N ASN A 88 8.11 -8.11 -22.83
CA ASN A 88 9.49 -7.70 -23.02
C ASN A 88 9.59 -6.20 -23.33
N GLY A 89 10.57 -5.53 -22.72
CA GLY A 89 10.73 -4.07 -22.87
C GLY A 89 9.64 -3.24 -22.19
N PHE A 90 8.86 -3.87 -21.27
CA PHE A 90 7.87 -3.16 -20.46
C PHE A 90 7.90 -3.62 -18.99
N MET A 91 7.28 -4.75 -18.65
CA MET A 91 7.20 -5.24 -17.27
C MET A 91 6.86 -6.73 -17.21
N ILE A 92 7.08 -7.34 -16.04
CA ILE A 92 6.56 -8.67 -15.67
C ILE A 92 5.59 -8.50 -14.50
N GLN A 93 4.35 -9.02 -14.62
CA GLN A 93 3.27 -8.86 -13.63
C GLN A 93 2.82 -10.21 -13.08
N GLY A 94 2.69 -10.27 -11.75
CA GLY A 94 2.30 -11.49 -11.04
C GLY A 94 1.51 -11.22 -9.76
N GLY A 95 1.37 -12.27 -8.92
CA GLY A 95 0.80 -12.17 -7.57
C GLY A 95 -0.72 -12.12 -7.50
N GLY A 96 -1.45 -12.59 -8.51
CA GLY A 96 -2.91 -12.53 -8.49
C GLY A 96 -3.63 -13.74 -9.07
N LEU A 97 -2.96 -14.58 -9.86
CA LEU A 97 -3.55 -15.74 -10.51
C LEU A 97 -2.81 -17.03 -10.14
N ASN A 98 -3.56 -18.12 -10.08
CA ASN A 98 -3.04 -19.47 -10.00
C ASN A 98 -2.55 -19.97 -11.37
N ALA A 99 -1.85 -21.10 -11.40
CA ALA A 99 -1.33 -21.69 -12.63
C ALA A 99 -2.42 -22.07 -13.66
N ASP A 100 -3.64 -22.30 -13.22
CA ASP A 100 -4.81 -22.55 -14.07
C ASP A 100 -5.51 -21.26 -14.56
N MET A 101 -4.91 -20.11 -14.34
CA MET A 101 -5.43 -18.77 -14.66
C MET A 101 -6.65 -18.35 -13.84
N SER A 102 -7.04 -19.09 -12.81
CA SER A 102 -8.07 -18.66 -11.87
C SER A 102 -7.55 -17.53 -10.95
N ASN A 103 -8.42 -16.60 -10.60
CA ASN A 103 -8.07 -15.56 -9.65
C ASN A 103 -7.82 -16.15 -8.26
N LYS A 104 -6.71 -15.77 -7.64
CA LYS A 104 -6.42 -16.03 -6.23
C LYS A 104 -6.75 -14.77 -5.42
N SER A 105 -7.71 -14.85 -4.49
CA SER A 105 -8.07 -13.72 -3.64
C SER A 105 -7.16 -13.67 -2.42
N SER A 106 -6.53 -12.54 -2.17
CA SER A 106 -5.74 -12.31 -0.94
C SER A 106 -6.63 -12.11 0.30
N GLY A 107 -7.91 -11.83 0.10
CA GLY A 107 -8.82 -11.47 1.20
C GLY A 107 -8.55 -10.08 1.77
N THR A 108 -7.58 -9.33 1.23
CA THR A 108 -7.26 -7.97 1.68
C THR A 108 -8.14 -6.94 0.99
N ALA A 109 -8.48 -5.88 1.71
CA ALA A 109 -9.13 -4.72 1.11
C ALA A 109 -8.18 -3.97 0.17
N PRO A 110 -8.71 -3.24 -0.84
CA PRO A 110 -7.91 -2.33 -1.64
C PRO A 110 -7.20 -1.28 -0.77
N ILE A 111 -5.99 -0.90 -1.17
CA ILE A 111 -5.18 0.08 -0.47
C ILE A 111 -5.13 1.42 -1.20
N GLN A 112 -4.82 2.48 -0.45
CA GLN A 112 -4.57 3.79 -1.02
C GLN A 112 -3.33 3.74 -1.92
N ASN A 113 -3.41 4.40 -3.08
CA ASN A 113 -2.29 4.53 -4.00
C ASN A 113 -1.30 5.57 -3.49
N GLU A 114 -0.05 5.18 -3.30
CA GLU A 114 1.04 6.03 -2.83
C GLU A 114 1.99 6.46 -3.98
N ALA A 115 1.53 6.48 -5.23
CA ALA A 115 2.38 6.83 -6.37
C ALA A 115 2.89 8.29 -6.36
N ASN A 116 2.31 9.15 -5.52
CA ASN A 116 2.76 10.53 -5.27
C ASN A 116 3.98 10.61 -4.31
N ASN A 117 4.64 9.49 -4.03
CA ASN A 117 5.77 9.36 -3.09
C ASN A 117 7.13 9.81 -3.64
N GLY A 118 7.17 10.22 -4.92
CA GLY A 118 8.39 10.69 -5.59
C GLY A 118 9.26 9.58 -6.16
N LEU A 119 8.86 8.31 -6.07
CA LEU A 119 9.54 7.19 -6.73
C LEU A 119 9.07 7.07 -8.18
N SER A 120 9.98 6.68 -9.08
CA SER A 120 9.72 6.52 -10.51
C SER A 120 9.63 5.04 -10.90
N ASN A 121 8.84 4.76 -11.93
CA ASN A 121 8.75 3.43 -12.56
C ASN A 121 9.97 3.18 -13.48
N ASP A 122 11.17 3.21 -12.90
CA ASP A 122 12.41 2.95 -13.61
C ASP A 122 12.67 1.44 -13.68
N ARG A 123 13.56 1.01 -14.61
CA ARG A 123 13.94 -0.40 -14.72
C ARG A 123 14.39 -0.97 -13.37
N GLY A 124 13.86 -2.14 -13.03
CA GLY A 124 14.14 -2.86 -11.79
C GLY A 124 13.30 -2.42 -10.60
N THR A 125 12.44 -1.40 -10.72
CA THR A 125 11.51 -1.07 -9.63
C THR A 125 10.31 -2.00 -9.60
N ILE A 126 9.78 -2.24 -8.39
CA ILE A 126 8.52 -2.96 -8.16
C ILE A 126 7.40 -1.99 -7.84
N ALA A 127 6.25 -2.18 -8.48
CA ALA A 127 5.07 -1.32 -8.31
C ALA A 127 3.78 -2.13 -8.21
N MET A 128 2.75 -1.56 -7.58
CA MET A 128 1.43 -2.21 -7.46
C MET A 128 0.62 -2.12 -8.76
N ALA A 129 0.11 -3.25 -9.21
CA ALA A 129 -0.90 -3.29 -10.25
C ALA A 129 -2.28 -2.88 -9.68
N ARG A 130 -3.09 -2.24 -10.50
CA ARG A 130 -4.43 -1.75 -10.16
C ARG A 130 -5.39 -1.77 -11.33
N THR A 131 -6.66 -1.59 -11.06
CA THR A 131 -7.68 -1.34 -12.07
C THR A 131 -7.70 0.14 -12.50
N MET A 132 -8.72 0.56 -13.21
CA MET A 132 -8.91 1.98 -13.56
C MET A 132 -9.14 2.87 -12.34
N ASP A 133 -9.64 2.31 -11.23
CA ASP A 133 -9.72 3.02 -9.96
C ASP A 133 -8.29 3.17 -9.37
N PRO A 134 -7.83 4.38 -9.10
CA PRO A 134 -6.52 4.61 -8.53
C PRO A 134 -6.23 3.85 -7.22
N HIS A 135 -7.23 3.68 -6.38
CA HIS A 135 -7.12 3.09 -5.04
C HIS A 135 -7.64 1.64 -4.98
N SER A 136 -7.42 0.85 -6.04
CA SER A 136 -7.92 -0.51 -6.19
C SER A 136 -6.87 -1.61 -6.07
N ALA A 137 -5.62 -1.26 -5.77
CA ALA A 137 -4.54 -2.24 -5.62
C ALA A 137 -4.80 -3.17 -4.42
N THR A 138 -4.55 -4.46 -4.59
CA THR A 138 -4.65 -5.47 -3.53
C THR A 138 -3.35 -6.27 -3.39
N SER A 139 -3.14 -7.32 -4.21
CA SER A 139 -1.99 -8.22 -4.13
C SER A 139 -1.11 -8.22 -5.38
N GLN A 140 -1.66 -7.85 -6.54
CA GLN A 140 -0.91 -7.92 -7.78
C GLN A 140 0.16 -6.82 -7.86
N PHE A 141 1.33 -7.21 -8.32
CA PHE A 141 2.48 -6.33 -8.51
C PHE A 141 3.10 -6.53 -9.89
N PHE A 142 3.96 -5.61 -10.30
CA PHE A 142 4.81 -5.80 -11.46
C PHE A 142 6.23 -5.28 -11.19
N ILE A 143 7.19 -5.87 -11.90
CA ILE A 143 8.58 -5.40 -11.91
C ILE A 143 8.83 -4.75 -13.28
N ASN A 144 9.32 -3.53 -13.27
CA ASN A 144 9.63 -2.77 -14.47
C ASN A 144 10.86 -3.36 -15.17
N HIS A 145 10.69 -3.86 -16.40
CA HIS A 145 11.79 -4.35 -17.24
C HIS A 145 12.50 -3.23 -18.00
N LYS A 146 11.90 -2.03 -18.06
CA LYS A 146 12.39 -0.82 -18.70
C LYS A 146 11.95 0.40 -17.89
N ASP A 147 12.54 1.57 -18.15
CA ASP A 147 12.04 2.84 -17.64
C ASP A 147 10.68 3.16 -18.27
N ASN A 148 9.66 3.21 -17.41
CA ASN A 148 8.26 3.39 -17.78
C ASN A 148 7.70 4.70 -17.21
N SER A 149 8.31 5.83 -17.53
CA SER A 149 7.98 7.14 -16.98
C SER A 149 6.51 7.54 -17.17
N PHE A 150 5.82 6.99 -18.18
CA PHE A 150 4.39 7.21 -18.41
C PHE A 150 3.48 6.57 -17.34
N LEU A 151 4.03 5.69 -16.48
CA LEU A 151 3.35 5.11 -15.32
C LEU A 151 3.51 5.94 -14.05
N ASN A 152 4.33 6.99 -14.08
CA ASN A 152 4.58 7.83 -12.92
C ASN A 152 3.37 8.72 -12.59
N HIS A 153 3.30 9.11 -11.33
CA HIS A 153 2.30 10.07 -10.87
C HIS A 153 2.49 11.43 -11.54
N THR A 154 1.41 11.98 -12.09
CA THR A 154 1.37 13.30 -12.70
C THR A 154 0.26 14.20 -12.15
N GLY A 155 -0.62 13.64 -11.31
CA GLY A 155 -1.72 14.37 -10.68
C GLY A 155 -2.78 13.46 -10.07
N GLU A 156 -3.54 14.00 -9.13
CA GLU A 156 -4.56 13.26 -8.38
C GLU A 156 -5.89 13.13 -9.14
N ASN A 157 -5.84 12.46 -10.29
CA ASN A 157 -7.00 12.13 -11.12
C ASN A 157 -6.83 10.72 -11.69
N GLN A 158 -7.88 10.17 -12.28
CA GLN A 158 -7.92 8.78 -12.71
C GLN A 158 -6.77 8.39 -13.65
N GLN A 159 -6.37 9.29 -14.57
CA GLN A 159 -5.29 9.06 -15.54
C GLN A 159 -3.91 9.39 -14.95
N GLY A 160 -3.84 10.40 -14.07
CA GLY A 160 -2.59 10.97 -13.56
C GLY A 160 -2.06 10.33 -12.28
N TRP A 161 -2.87 9.51 -11.56
CA TRP A 161 -2.42 8.89 -10.31
C TRP A 161 -1.15 8.05 -10.48
N GLY A 162 -0.99 7.37 -11.61
CA GLY A 162 0.13 6.49 -11.85
C GLY A 162 0.06 5.19 -11.03
N TYR A 163 1.22 4.52 -10.88
CA TYR A 163 1.39 3.25 -10.21
C TYR A 163 2.40 3.40 -9.08
N ALA A 164 2.02 2.98 -7.88
CA ALA A 164 2.83 3.15 -6.68
C ALA A 164 4.06 2.23 -6.72
N VAL A 165 5.22 2.82 -6.98
CA VAL A 165 6.51 2.18 -6.76
C VAL A 165 6.75 2.10 -5.26
N PHE A 166 7.16 0.92 -4.76
CA PHE A 166 7.39 0.68 -3.35
C PHE A 166 8.69 -0.05 -3.03
N GLY A 167 9.55 -0.25 -4.04
CA GLY A 167 10.86 -0.89 -3.87
C GLY A 167 11.58 -1.09 -5.19
N LYS A 168 12.69 -1.79 -5.12
CA LYS A 168 13.54 -2.10 -6.28
C LYS A 168 14.19 -3.47 -6.14
N VAL A 169 14.57 -4.06 -7.25
CA VAL A 169 15.42 -5.25 -7.33
C VAL A 169 16.85 -4.85 -6.93
N THR A 170 17.41 -5.57 -5.99
CA THR A 170 18.81 -5.41 -5.54
C THR A 170 19.72 -6.48 -6.14
N ASP A 171 19.15 -7.66 -6.45
CA ASP A 171 19.85 -8.75 -7.12
C ASP A 171 18.83 -9.63 -7.88
N GLY A 172 19.24 -10.33 -8.95
CA GLY A 172 18.36 -11.16 -9.77
C GLY A 172 17.66 -10.40 -10.91
N MET A 173 18.21 -9.25 -11.37
CA MET A 173 17.71 -8.60 -12.60
C MET A 173 17.88 -9.46 -13.86
N ASP A 174 18.85 -10.34 -13.89
CA ASP A 174 19.04 -11.36 -14.94
C ASP A 174 17.89 -12.38 -14.94
N ILE A 175 17.31 -12.72 -13.78
CA ILE A 175 16.11 -13.55 -13.67
C ILE A 175 14.89 -12.79 -14.19
N VAL A 176 14.76 -11.49 -13.86
CA VAL A 176 13.69 -10.64 -14.43
C VAL A 176 13.79 -10.59 -15.95
N ASP A 177 15.01 -10.46 -16.50
CA ASP A 177 15.27 -10.46 -17.94
C ASP A 177 14.91 -11.82 -18.57
N ALA A 178 15.34 -12.92 -17.94
CA ALA A 178 14.99 -14.28 -18.39
C ALA A 178 13.47 -14.51 -18.42
N ILE A 179 12.74 -14.01 -17.41
CA ILE A 179 11.27 -14.05 -17.40
C ILE A 179 10.70 -13.19 -18.51
N ALA A 180 11.24 -11.98 -18.72
CA ALA A 180 10.75 -11.07 -19.75
C ALA A 180 10.96 -11.59 -21.20
N ASP A 181 11.93 -12.48 -21.42
CA ASP A 181 12.29 -13.01 -22.72
C ASP A 181 11.51 -14.30 -23.12
N VAL A 182 10.65 -14.83 -22.22
CA VAL A 182 9.91 -16.05 -22.56
C VAL A 182 8.88 -15.82 -23.65
N ALA A 183 8.56 -16.86 -24.40
CA ALA A 183 7.47 -16.83 -25.37
C ALA A 183 6.12 -16.67 -24.65
N THR A 184 5.27 -15.77 -25.14
CA THR A 184 3.95 -15.49 -24.58
C THR A 184 2.83 -15.73 -25.58
N GLY A 185 1.63 -15.95 -25.06
CA GLY A 185 0.41 -16.18 -25.84
C GLY A 185 -0.84 -15.68 -25.10
N SER A 186 -1.98 -16.28 -25.41
CA SER A 186 -3.24 -15.96 -24.73
C SER A 186 -3.75 -17.19 -23.98
N ALA A 187 -4.12 -17.03 -22.71
CA ALA A 187 -4.71 -18.07 -21.88
C ALA A 187 -5.70 -17.45 -20.87
N GLY A 188 -6.78 -18.16 -20.53
CA GLY A 188 -7.76 -17.75 -19.52
C GLY A 188 -8.44 -16.39 -19.81
N GLY A 189 -8.45 -15.92 -21.06
CA GLY A 189 -8.96 -14.59 -21.43
C GLY A 189 -7.94 -13.46 -21.27
N HIS A 190 -6.70 -13.76 -20.87
CA HIS A 190 -5.59 -12.84 -20.76
C HIS A 190 -4.66 -12.92 -21.96
N GLN A 191 -3.98 -11.83 -22.29
CA GLN A 191 -2.93 -11.73 -23.28
C GLN A 191 -1.57 -11.64 -22.61
N ASP A 192 -0.49 -11.85 -23.38
CA ASP A 192 0.89 -11.78 -22.92
C ASP A 192 1.21 -12.75 -21.77
N VAL A 193 0.52 -13.90 -21.74
CA VAL A 193 0.71 -14.97 -20.76
C VAL A 193 1.89 -15.84 -21.18
N PRO A 194 2.89 -16.09 -20.33
CA PRO A 194 3.97 -17.05 -20.62
C PRO A 194 3.42 -18.42 -21.06
N LEU A 195 3.96 -18.99 -22.16
CA LEU A 195 3.57 -20.32 -22.63
C LEU A 195 4.00 -21.40 -21.65
N ASP A 196 5.18 -21.24 -21.05
CA ASP A 196 5.64 -22.06 -19.93
C ASP A 196 5.35 -21.30 -18.63
N VAL A 197 4.57 -21.92 -17.74
CA VAL A 197 4.13 -21.30 -16.51
C VAL A 197 5.31 -20.93 -15.61
N ILE A 198 5.41 -19.66 -15.24
CA ILE A 198 6.41 -19.18 -14.30
C ILE A 198 5.76 -18.96 -12.94
N THR A 199 6.07 -19.84 -12.00
CA THR A 199 5.45 -19.88 -10.68
C THR A 199 6.28 -19.13 -9.66
N ILE A 200 5.64 -18.39 -8.76
CA ILE A 200 6.20 -17.89 -7.53
C ILE A 200 6.15 -19.03 -6.51
N GLU A 201 7.31 -19.56 -6.13
CA GLU A 201 7.44 -20.69 -5.20
C GLU A 201 7.32 -20.22 -3.74
N SER A 202 7.94 -19.08 -3.42
CA SER A 202 7.82 -18.45 -2.12
C SER A 202 8.14 -16.95 -2.20
N VAL A 203 7.65 -16.18 -1.23
CA VAL A 203 8.08 -14.81 -0.95
C VAL A 203 8.46 -14.73 0.51
N THR A 204 9.74 -14.46 0.79
CA THR A 204 10.30 -14.44 2.14
C THR A 204 10.71 -13.03 2.50
N VAL A 205 10.27 -12.56 3.65
CA VAL A 205 10.66 -11.25 4.23
C VAL A 205 11.79 -11.51 5.22
N ALA A 206 12.90 -10.77 5.10
CA ALA A 206 13.99 -10.85 6.06
C ALA A 206 13.55 -10.27 7.42
N GLU A 207 13.96 -10.94 8.51
CA GLU A 207 13.73 -10.49 9.88
C GLU A 207 14.62 -9.29 10.26
#